data_962d6f0ebd175d23ba9b0562fd6096b2
#
_entry.id   962d6f0ebd175d23ba9b0562fd6096b2
#
_cell.length_a   1.000
_cell.length_b   1.000
_cell.length_c   1.000
_cell.angle_alpha   90.00
_cell.angle_beta   90.00
_cell.angle_gamma   90.00
#
_symmetry.space_group_name_H-M   'P 1'
#
loop_
_entity.id
_entity.type
_entity.pdbx_description
1 polymer ?
#
loop_
_entity_poly.entity_id
_entity_poly.type
_entity_poly.pdbx_seq_one_letter_code
_entity_poly.pdbx_strand_id
1 'polypeptide(L)'
;MKENKKIKIIGTIIGIVLFVILIAGFTFAWFTWESSRINISGNTACFNINYTEGNLVTDDMLLVDANKLISNNKITIKRGMAVTNLSASKDSNCTKLKAKLSIDLVANILPSIYSTSGSCAEALNYVIASYDPASYPTVNSRTLENTTFDILSTGTITSTGTKTVYEQQLADDGTRQNYLIIFYIDGNKANDDIDGKYINIDAKVYAVQTS
;
A
#
# COMPACT_ATOMS: atom_id res chain seq x y z
N MET A 1 -57.48 22.98 10.91
CA MET A 1 -57.00 21.58 11.10
C MET A 1 -56.26 20.94 9.90
N LYS A 2 -56.31 21.47 8.68
CA LYS A 2 -55.59 20.92 7.49
C LYS A 2 -54.10 21.31 7.40
N GLU A 3 -53.70 22.46 7.91
CA GLU A 3 -52.27 22.91 7.85
C GLU A 3 -51.30 22.07 8.69
N ASN A 4 -51.72 21.65 9.86
CA ASN A 4 -50.84 20.84 10.74
C ASN A 4 -50.52 19.43 10.16
N LYS A 5 -51.35 18.89 9.26
CA LYS A 5 -51.04 17.61 8.59
C LYS A 5 -49.97 17.78 7.52
N LYS A 6 -49.98 18.88 6.76
CA LYS A 6 -48.95 19.14 5.73
C LYS A 6 -47.56 19.35 6.34
N ILE A 7 -47.49 20.11 7.45
CA ILE A 7 -46.23 20.35 8.16
C ILE A 7 -45.65 19.02 8.72
N LYS A 8 -46.51 18.16 9.27
CA LYS A 8 -46.08 16.84 9.76
C LYS A 8 -45.55 15.95 8.62
N ILE A 9 -46.22 15.93 7.47
CA ILE A 9 -45.79 15.15 6.30
C ILE A 9 -44.45 15.66 5.77
N ILE A 10 -44.28 16.98 5.63
CA ILE A 10 -43.03 17.60 5.18
C ILE A 10 -41.90 17.31 6.16
N GLY A 11 -42.12 17.42 7.46
CA GLY A 11 -41.14 17.07 8.50
C GLY A 11 -40.72 15.61 8.46
N THR A 12 -41.68 14.71 8.21
CA THR A 12 -41.35 13.26 8.07
C THR A 12 -40.52 13.00 6.81
N ILE A 13 -40.83 13.63 5.69
CA ILE A 13 -40.07 13.47 4.44
C ILE A 13 -38.63 14.00 4.62
N ILE A 14 -38.46 15.18 5.22
CA ILE A 14 -37.14 15.74 5.52
C ILE A 14 -36.34 14.82 6.46
N GLY A 15 -36.98 14.28 7.49
CA GLY A 15 -36.37 13.32 8.42
C GLY A 15 -35.88 12.05 7.73
N ILE A 16 -36.69 11.49 6.81
CA ILE A 16 -36.31 10.32 6.02
C ILE A 16 -35.13 10.63 5.08
N VAL A 17 -35.14 11.78 4.41
CA VAL A 17 -34.07 12.22 3.51
C VAL A 17 -32.76 12.41 4.29
N LEU A 18 -32.79 13.07 5.44
CA LEU A 18 -31.62 13.22 6.32
C LEU A 18 -31.13 11.89 6.85
N PHE A 19 -32.00 10.95 7.18
CA PHE A 19 -31.65 9.62 7.63
C PHE A 19 -30.98 8.80 6.52
N VAL A 20 -31.47 8.89 5.29
CA VAL A 20 -30.86 8.25 4.11
C VAL A 20 -29.48 8.85 3.81
N ILE A 21 -29.32 10.17 3.92
CA ILE A 21 -28.02 10.86 3.75
C ILE A 21 -27.04 10.43 4.85
N LEU A 22 -27.50 10.29 6.08
CA LEU A 22 -26.67 9.78 7.19
C LEU A 22 -26.25 8.33 6.93
N ILE A 23 -27.18 7.44 6.55
CA ILE A 23 -26.83 6.05 6.24
C ILE A 23 -25.88 5.98 5.04
N ALA A 24 -26.14 6.73 3.97
CA ALA A 24 -25.23 6.80 2.81
C ALA A 24 -23.86 7.38 3.20
N GLY A 25 -23.80 8.34 4.12
CA GLY A 25 -22.53 8.89 4.64
C GLY A 25 -21.75 7.89 5.51
N PHE A 26 -22.44 7.01 6.24
CA PHE A 26 -21.78 6.00 7.10
C PHE A 26 -21.40 4.71 6.36
N THR A 27 -22.01 4.42 5.18
CA THR A 27 -21.67 3.22 4.39
C THR A 27 -20.45 3.40 3.50
N PHE A 28 -19.93 4.63 3.37
CA PHE A 28 -18.69 4.93 2.65
C PHE A 28 -17.55 5.24 3.62
N ALA A 29 -17.23 4.30 4.46
CA ALA A 29 -15.99 4.31 5.20
C ALA A 29 -14.87 3.87 4.23
N TRP A 30 -14.25 4.85 3.58
CA TRP A 30 -13.19 4.63 2.60
C TRP A 30 -11.85 4.63 3.28
N PHE A 31 -11.11 3.53 3.16
CA PHE A 31 -9.67 3.57 3.28
C PHE A 31 -9.11 4.13 1.98
N THR A 32 -8.76 5.40 1.96
CA THR A 32 -7.99 5.96 0.84
C THR A 32 -6.51 5.78 1.14
N TRP A 33 -5.85 5.04 0.27
CA TRP A 33 -4.41 4.98 0.23
C TRP A 33 -3.89 6.11 -0.66
N GLU A 34 -3.05 6.97 -0.13
CA GLU A 34 -2.32 7.96 -0.89
C GLU A 34 -0.83 7.63 -0.84
N SER A 35 -0.28 7.25 -1.99
CA SER A 35 1.17 7.14 -2.19
C SER A 35 1.70 8.49 -2.61
N SER A 36 2.54 9.12 -1.80
CA SER A 36 3.18 10.35 -2.21
C SER A 36 4.27 10.04 -3.24
N ARG A 37 4.29 10.81 -4.31
CA ARG A 37 5.29 10.70 -5.38
C ARG A 37 6.64 11.16 -4.86
N ILE A 38 7.63 10.29 -4.88
CA ILE A 38 8.99 10.67 -4.54
C ILE A 38 9.78 10.79 -5.84
N ASN A 39 10.13 12.00 -6.20
CA ASN A 39 11.14 12.27 -7.22
C ASN A 39 12.53 12.11 -6.58
N ILE A 40 13.18 11.00 -6.86
CA ILE A 40 14.59 10.84 -6.54
C ILE A 40 15.38 11.11 -7.81
N SER A 41 15.97 12.28 -7.92
CA SER A 41 16.97 12.59 -8.92
C SER A 41 18.31 12.79 -8.23
N GLY A 42 19.18 11.82 -8.35
CA GLY A 42 20.57 11.91 -7.92
C GLY A 42 21.48 11.63 -9.10
N ASN A 43 22.05 12.65 -9.71
CA ASN A 43 23.14 12.51 -10.68
C ASN A 43 24.47 12.70 -9.97
N THR A 44 25.14 11.62 -9.64
CA THR A 44 26.60 11.65 -9.48
C THR A 44 27.22 11.08 -10.74
N ALA A 45 28.43 11.51 -11.12
CA ALA A 45 29.06 11.25 -12.41
C ALA A 45 29.15 9.74 -12.82
N CYS A 46 28.75 8.82 -11.97
CA CYS A 46 28.79 7.38 -12.21
C CYS A 46 27.56 6.62 -11.64
N PHE A 47 26.53 7.32 -11.21
CA PHE A 47 25.44 6.69 -10.46
C PHE A 47 24.09 7.16 -10.99
N ASN A 48 23.57 6.48 -11.99
CA ASN A 48 22.23 6.73 -12.48
C ASN A 48 21.32 5.59 -12.03
N ILE A 49 20.48 5.82 -11.04
CA ILE A 49 19.43 4.89 -10.67
C ILE A 49 18.20 5.25 -11.47
N ASN A 50 17.88 4.39 -12.41
CA ASN A 50 16.62 4.47 -13.10
C ASN A 50 15.53 3.91 -12.17
N TYR A 51 14.85 4.80 -11.52
CA TYR A 51 13.66 4.49 -10.74
C TYR A 51 12.43 4.69 -11.63
N THR A 52 11.57 3.70 -11.68
CA THR A 52 10.25 3.84 -12.29
C THR A 52 9.24 3.73 -11.16
N GLU A 53 8.51 4.81 -10.97
CA GLU A 53 7.43 4.87 -10.00
C GLU A 53 6.31 3.92 -10.43
N GLY A 54 5.75 3.21 -9.47
CA GLY A 54 4.58 2.38 -9.68
C GLY A 54 3.30 3.19 -9.83
N ASN A 55 2.24 2.51 -10.18
CA ASN A 55 0.92 3.11 -10.23
C ASN A 55 0.48 3.55 -8.83
N LEU A 56 -0.17 4.71 -8.75
CA LEU A 56 -0.82 5.15 -7.52
C LEU A 56 -1.85 4.10 -7.10
N VAL A 57 -1.79 3.69 -5.85
CA VAL A 57 -2.81 2.80 -5.30
C VAL A 57 -4.00 3.66 -4.90
N THR A 58 -5.08 3.52 -5.65
CA THR A 58 -6.36 4.22 -5.41
C THR A 58 -7.47 3.28 -4.94
N ASP A 59 -7.16 1.99 -4.81
CA ASP A 59 -8.16 0.99 -4.42
C ASP A 59 -8.39 0.98 -2.90
N ASP A 60 -9.63 0.81 -2.51
CA ASP A 60 -10.01 0.62 -1.12
C ASP A 60 -9.44 -0.69 -0.60
N MET A 61 -8.79 -0.63 0.56
CA MET A 61 -8.30 -1.83 1.21
C MET A 61 -9.45 -2.54 1.94
N LEU A 62 -9.61 -3.83 1.64
CA LEU A 62 -10.55 -4.70 2.34
C LEU A 62 -9.80 -5.62 3.30
N LEU A 63 -10.52 -6.15 4.29
CA LEU A 63 -9.98 -7.17 5.17
C LEU A 63 -9.75 -8.47 4.38
N VAL A 64 -8.57 -9.06 4.55
CA VAL A 64 -8.22 -10.35 3.92
C VAL A 64 -7.83 -11.38 4.98
N ASP A 65 -8.05 -12.66 4.68
CA ASP A 65 -7.63 -13.75 5.54
C ASP A 65 -6.14 -14.05 5.30
N ALA A 66 -5.26 -13.50 6.14
CA ALA A 66 -3.82 -13.61 6.01
C ALA A 66 -3.31 -15.07 5.99
N ASN A 67 -4.01 -16.00 6.66
CA ASN A 67 -3.62 -17.41 6.72
C ASN A 67 -3.66 -18.10 5.35
N LYS A 68 -4.42 -17.56 4.40
CA LYS A 68 -4.58 -18.10 3.04
C LYS A 68 -3.76 -17.36 1.99
N LEU A 69 -3.05 -16.30 2.37
CA LEU A 69 -2.32 -15.45 1.43
C LEU A 69 -0.91 -15.94 1.15
N ILE A 70 -0.23 -16.42 2.17
CA ILE A 70 1.18 -16.78 2.11
C ILE A 70 1.34 -18.29 2.23
N SER A 71 1.93 -18.89 1.21
CA SER A 71 2.28 -20.32 1.18
C SER A 71 3.58 -20.52 0.41
N ASN A 72 4.46 -21.36 0.94
CA ASN A 72 5.74 -21.69 0.29
C ASN A 72 6.57 -20.47 -0.13
N ASN A 73 6.67 -19.47 0.75
CA ASN A 73 7.35 -18.19 0.48
C ASN A 73 6.79 -17.40 -0.72
N LYS A 74 5.52 -17.61 -1.05
CA LYS A 74 4.80 -16.89 -2.10
C LYS A 74 3.57 -16.21 -1.52
N ILE A 75 3.28 -15.00 -2.02
CA ILE A 75 2.05 -14.30 -1.71
C ILE A 75 1.06 -14.43 -2.87
N THR A 76 -0.20 -14.71 -2.56
CA THR A 76 -1.31 -14.69 -3.53
C THR A 76 -2.04 -13.38 -3.42
N ILE A 77 -2.12 -12.63 -4.50
CA ILE A 77 -2.86 -11.35 -4.53
C ILE A 77 -4.36 -11.61 -4.42
N LYS A 78 -5.01 -10.83 -3.57
CA LYS A 78 -6.47 -10.83 -3.42
C LYS A 78 -7.02 -9.44 -3.63
N ARG A 79 -8.28 -9.40 -4.04
CA ARG A 79 -9.03 -8.14 -4.13
C ARG A 79 -9.05 -7.45 -2.76
N GLY A 80 -8.89 -6.14 -2.74
CA GLY A 80 -8.81 -5.36 -1.50
C GLY A 80 -7.42 -5.19 -0.91
N MET A 81 -6.37 -5.75 -1.56
CA MET A 81 -4.99 -5.38 -1.28
C MET A 81 -4.61 -4.11 -2.00
N ALA A 82 -3.72 -3.31 -1.41
CA ALA A 82 -3.06 -2.20 -2.07
C ALA A 82 -1.78 -2.71 -2.72
N VAL A 83 -1.62 -2.53 -4.04
CA VAL A 83 -0.48 -3.06 -4.80
C VAL A 83 0.11 -1.98 -5.68
N THR A 84 1.41 -1.74 -5.54
CA THR A 84 2.19 -0.87 -6.43
C THR A 84 3.48 -1.56 -6.86
N ASN A 85 4.12 -1.05 -7.90
CA ASN A 85 5.37 -1.61 -8.40
C ASN A 85 6.50 -0.58 -8.35
N LEU A 86 7.70 -1.10 -8.32
CA LEU A 86 8.95 -0.35 -8.30
C LEU A 86 9.96 -1.06 -9.19
N SER A 87 10.71 -0.30 -9.97
CA SER A 87 11.86 -0.83 -10.72
C SER A 87 13.11 -0.01 -10.44
N ALA A 88 14.24 -0.68 -10.28
CA ALA A 88 15.52 -0.03 -10.08
C ALA A 88 16.62 -0.74 -10.87
N SER A 89 17.56 0.03 -11.43
CA SER A 89 18.77 -0.48 -12.06
C SER A 89 19.92 0.48 -11.84
N LYS A 90 21.13 -0.05 -11.82
CA LYS A 90 22.37 0.73 -11.87
C LYS A 90 22.77 0.93 -13.33
N ASP A 91 23.42 2.05 -13.66
CA ASP A 91 24.00 2.23 -15.00
C ASP A 91 25.11 1.19 -15.24
N SER A 92 25.03 0.48 -16.36
CA SER A 92 26.01 -0.55 -16.77
C SER A 92 27.44 0.01 -16.95
N ASN A 93 27.59 1.30 -17.20
CA ASN A 93 28.90 1.97 -17.29
C ASN A 93 29.56 2.19 -15.91
N CYS A 94 28.84 2.00 -14.83
CA CYS A 94 29.29 2.18 -13.45
C CYS A 94 29.76 0.88 -12.80
N THR A 95 30.50 0.03 -13.49
CA THR A 95 30.89 -1.31 -13.03
C THR A 95 31.74 -1.34 -11.78
N LYS A 96 32.51 -0.27 -11.51
CA LYS A 96 33.43 -0.21 -10.36
C LYS A 96 32.76 0.15 -9.04
N LEU A 97 31.54 0.66 -9.08
CA LEU A 97 30.83 1.10 -7.90
C LEU A 97 29.68 0.12 -7.60
N LYS A 98 29.70 -0.44 -6.42
CA LYS A 98 28.57 -1.25 -5.92
C LYS A 98 27.49 -0.33 -5.40
N ALA A 99 26.24 -0.66 -5.70
CA ALA A 99 25.09 0.09 -5.25
C ALA A 99 24.11 -0.82 -4.52
N LYS A 100 23.71 -0.41 -3.34
CA LYS A 100 22.67 -1.10 -2.57
C LYS A 100 21.36 -0.30 -2.66
N LEU A 101 20.31 -0.95 -3.14
CA LEU A 101 18.96 -0.45 -3.07
C LEU A 101 18.44 -0.63 -1.65
N SER A 102 17.78 0.39 -1.10
CA SER A 102 17.05 0.32 0.15
C SER A 102 15.63 0.82 -0.08
N ILE A 103 14.65 0.06 0.35
CA ILE A 103 13.24 0.44 0.33
C ILE A 103 12.81 0.71 1.77
N ASP A 104 12.42 1.95 2.02
CA ASP A 104 11.87 2.40 3.29
C ASP A 104 10.37 2.65 3.14
N LEU A 105 9.59 2.19 4.11
CA LEU A 105 8.20 2.60 4.27
C LEU A 105 8.11 3.69 5.33
N VAL A 106 7.45 4.78 5.00
CA VAL A 106 7.22 5.93 5.90
C VAL A 106 5.74 6.00 6.21
N ALA A 107 5.35 5.48 7.35
CA ALA A 107 4.00 5.62 7.84
C ALA A 107 3.81 7.04 8.42
N ASN A 108 3.12 7.90 7.68
CA ASN A 108 2.88 9.29 8.06
C ASN A 108 1.64 9.42 8.95
N ILE A 109 0.60 8.66 8.64
CA ILE A 109 -0.65 8.62 9.40
C ILE A 109 -1.01 7.15 9.65
N LEU A 110 -1.04 6.76 10.91
CA LEU A 110 -1.63 5.49 11.34
C LEU A 110 -2.69 5.79 12.39
N PRO A 111 -3.87 5.17 12.32
CA PRO A 111 -4.82 5.18 13.42
C PRO A 111 -4.16 4.63 14.70
N SER A 112 -4.53 5.17 15.86
CA SER A 112 -3.95 4.75 17.16
C SER A 112 -4.06 3.23 17.43
N ILE A 113 -5.09 2.58 16.87
CA ILE A 113 -5.28 1.13 16.92
C ILE A 113 -4.17 0.33 16.24
N TYR A 114 -3.41 0.94 15.29
CA TYR A 114 -2.27 0.30 14.63
C TYR A 114 -0.93 0.66 15.28
N SER A 115 -0.84 1.84 15.91
CA SER A 115 0.40 2.38 16.46
C SER A 115 0.63 2.08 17.93
N THR A 116 -0.33 1.47 18.60
CA THR A 116 -0.27 1.13 20.02
C THR A 116 -0.63 -0.35 20.22
N SER A 117 -0.52 -0.83 21.46
CA SER A 117 -0.97 -2.17 21.86
C SER A 117 -2.50 -2.38 21.77
N GLY A 118 -3.19 -1.63 20.93
CA GLY A 118 -4.61 -1.79 20.65
C GLY A 118 -4.92 -3.10 19.93
N SER A 119 -6.21 -3.42 19.81
CA SER A 119 -6.71 -4.70 19.26
C SER A 119 -6.31 -4.97 17.79
N CYS A 120 -5.97 -3.92 17.03
CA CYS A 120 -5.56 -4.01 15.63
C CYS A 120 -4.09 -3.69 15.39
N ALA A 121 -3.22 -3.66 16.42
CA ALA A 121 -1.83 -3.21 16.32
C ALA A 121 -0.99 -3.95 15.27
N GLU A 122 -1.35 -5.18 14.92
CA GLU A 122 -0.64 -6.00 13.95
C GLU A 122 -1.47 -6.31 12.68
N ALA A 123 -2.58 -5.60 12.47
CA ALA A 123 -3.46 -5.87 11.34
C ALA A 123 -2.88 -5.40 10.00
N LEU A 124 -2.13 -4.28 9.97
CA LEU A 124 -1.56 -3.72 8.75
C LEU A 124 -0.21 -4.38 8.42
N ASN A 125 -0.16 -5.06 7.29
CA ASN A 125 1.00 -5.81 6.85
C ASN A 125 1.51 -5.33 5.50
N TYR A 126 2.80 -5.52 5.25
CA TYR A 126 3.44 -5.29 3.95
C TYR A 126 4.14 -6.54 3.45
N VAL A 127 4.25 -6.65 2.13
CA VAL A 127 5.10 -7.63 1.44
C VAL A 127 5.84 -6.94 0.31
N ILE A 128 7.15 -7.19 0.22
CA ILE A 128 7.94 -6.88 -0.96
C ILE A 128 8.11 -8.20 -1.72
N ALA A 129 7.75 -8.21 -2.98
CA ALA A 129 7.81 -9.42 -3.81
C ALA A 129 8.55 -9.15 -5.11
N SER A 130 9.12 -10.20 -5.72
CA SER A 130 9.70 -10.12 -7.06
C SER A 130 8.60 -10.06 -8.11
N TYR A 131 8.87 -9.36 -9.22
CA TYR A 131 7.86 -9.09 -10.23
C TYR A 131 8.46 -9.00 -11.63
N ASP A 132 7.75 -9.53 -12.62
CA ASP A 132 8.12 -9.43 -14.03
C ASP A 132 7.12 -8.53 -14.79
N PRO A 133 7.52 -7.30 -15.18
CA PRO A 133 6.65 -6.37 -15.88
C PRO A 133 6.26 -6.84 -17.29
N ALA A 134 7.02 -7.75 -17.90
CA ALA A 134 6.67 -8.30 -19.22
C ALA A 134 5.45 -9.23 -19.12
N SER A 135 5.38 -10.01 -18.05
CA SER A 135 4.25 -10.90 -17.78
C SER A 135 3.03 -10.16 -17.23
N TYR A 136 3.24 -9.04 -16.52
CA TYR A 136 2.18 -8.30 -15.83
C TYR A 136 2.32 -6.79 -16.06
N PRO A 137 1.92 -6.28 -17.23
CA PRO A 137 2.11 -4.87 -17.60
C PRO A 137 1.24 -3.88 -16.80
N THR A 138 0.17 -4.36 -16.19
CA THR A 138 -0.73 -3.54 -15.37
C THR A 138 -0.74 -4.05 -13.94
N VAL A 139 -0.41 -3.18 -12.99
CA VAL A 139 -0.29 -3.52 -11.57
C VAL A 139 -1.42 -2.88 -10.78
N ASN A 140 -2.35 -3.69 -10.34
CA ASN A 140 -3.36 -3.39 -9.32
C ASN A 140 -3.95 -4.69 -8.77
N SER A 141 -4.67 -4.63 -7.67
CA SER A 141 -5.22 -5.82 -7.01
C SER A 141 -6.24 -6.61 -7.85
N ARG A 142 -6.90 -5.96 -8.81
CA ARG A 142 -7.89 -6.62 -9.68
C ARG A 142 -7.21 -7.36 -10.82
N THR A 143 -6.23 -6.74 -11.48
CA THR A 143 -5.52 -7.36 -12.62
C THR A 143 -4.62 -8.51 -12.16
N LEU A 144 -4.11 -8.45 -10.94
CA LEU A 144 -3.24 -9.48 -10.35
C LEU A 144 -4.00 -10.46 -9.45
N GLU A 145 -5.33 -10.38 -9.37
CA GLU A 145 -6.13 -11.25 -8.49
C GLU A 145 -5.84 -12.74 -8.75
N ASN A 146 -5.57 -13.49 -7.69
CA ASN A 146 -5.18 -14.89 -7.69
C ASN A 146 -3.81 -15.21 -8.33
N THR A 147 -3.01 -14.20 -8.68
CA THR A 147 -1.62 -14.41 -9.09
C THR A 147 -0.72 -14.53 -7.86
N THR A 148 0.34 -15.33 -7.97
CA THR A 148 1.31 -15.56 -6.89
C THR A 148 2.66 -14.99 -7.24
N PHE A 149 3.33 -14.39 -6.25
CA PHE A 149 4.66 -13.79 -6.38
C PHE A 149 5.60 -14.28 -5.28
N ASP A 150 6.89 -14.43 -5.60
CA ASP A 150 7.91 -14.80 -4.63
C ASP A 150 8.18 -13.66 -3.65
N ILE A 151 8.12 -13.96 -2.34
CA ILE A 151 8.32 -12.99 -1.28
C ILE A 151 9.81 -12.74 -1.08
N LEU A 152 10.21 -11.46 -1.07
CA LEU A 152 11.56 -11.01 -0.76
C LEU A 152 11.64 -10.50 0.70
N SER A 153 10.59 -9.81 1.15
CA SER A 153 10.47 -9.32 2.52
C SER A 153 9.00 -9.20 2.92
N THR A 154 8.70 -9.38 4.19
CA THR A 154 7.35 -9.20 4.74
C THR A 154 7.41 -8.73 6.19
N GLY A 155 6.38 -8.09 6.64
CA GLY A 155 6.26 -7.67 8.03
C GLY A 155 5.02 -6.84 8.30
N THR A 156 4.97 -6.28 9.50
CA THR A 156 3.85 -5.50 10.02
C THR A 156 4.27 -4.06 10.23
N ILE A 157 3.35 -3.12 9.99
CA ILE A 157 3.54 -1.70 10.27
C ILE A 157 2.74 -1.39 11.55
N THR A 158 3.46 -1.19 12.65
CA THR A 158 2.88 -1.03 13.99
C THR A 158 3.04 0.37 14.58
N SER A 159 3.82 1.24 13.93
CA SER A 159 4.10 2.58 14.42
C SER A 159 4.27 3.59 13.29
N THR A 160 3.92 4.84 13.56
CA THR A 160 4.25 5.97 12.69
C THR A 160 5.76 6.16 12.65
N GLY A 161 6.31 6.48 11.49
CA GLY A 161 7.74 6.70 11.28
C GLY A 161 8.27 5.93 10.07
N THR A 162 9.60 5.89 9.95
CA THR A 162 10.31 5.25 8.84
C THR A 162 10.81 3.87 9.25
N LYS A 163 10.58 2.89 8.39
CA LYS A 163 11.07 1.52 8.55
C LYS A 163 11.70 1.05 7.26
N THR A 164 12.98 0.68 7.28
CA THR A 164 13.62 -0.05 6.17
C THR A 164 13.03 -1.45 6.09
N VAL A 165 12.45 -1.80 4.95
CA VAL A 165 11.72 -3.05 4.76
C VAL A 165 12.41 -4.01 3.82
N TYR A 166 13.31 -3.51 2.97
CA TYR A 166 14.08 -4.34 2.05
C TYR A 166 15.38 -3.66 1.61
N GLU A 167 16.44 -4.44 1.49
CA GLU A 167 17.72 -4.00 0.97
C GLU A 167 18.28 -5.05 0.02
N GLN A 168 18.79 -4.62 -1.12
CA GLN A 168 19.44 -5.51 -2.09
C GLN A 168 20.55 -4.81 -2.86
N GLN A 169 21.62 -5.54 -3.18
CA GLN A 169 22.66 -5.10 -4.11
C GLN A 169 22.05 -4.99 -5.52
N LEU A 170 22.22 -3.85 -6.17
CA LEU A 170 21.85 -3.71 -7.57
C LEU A 170 22.83 -4.45 -8.47
N ALA A 171 22.31 -5.03 -9.54
CA ALA A 171 23.11 -5.78 -10.51
C ALA A 171 24.13 -4.87 -11.21
N ASP A 172 25.35 -5.37 -11.39
CA ASP A 172 26.46 -4.61 -11.98
C ASP A 172 26.35 -4.47 -13.50
N ASP A 173 25.58 -5.33 -14.12
CA ASP A 173 25.34 -5.37 -15.58
C ASP A 173 24.25 -4.41 -16.06
N GLY A 174 23.66 -3.62 -15.18
CA GLY A 174 22.56 -2.73 -15.50
C GLY A 174 21.18 -3.41 -15.57
N THR A 175 21.10 -4.70 -15.26
CA THR A 175 19.81 -5.42 -15.25
C THR A 175 18.83 -4.73 -14.30
N ARG A 176 17.65 -4.45 -14.82
CA ARG A 176 16.55 -3.84 -14.04
C ARG A 176 15.95 -4.86 -13.10
N GLN A 177 15.92 -4.53 -11.84
CA GLN A 177 15.25 -5.29 -10.80
C GLN A 177 13.86 -4.70 -10.56
N ASN A 178 12.83 -5.56 -10.49
CA ASN A 178 11.44 -5.14 -10.40
C ASN A 178 10.79 -5.75 -9.18
N TYR A 179 10.03 -4.93 -8.46
CA TYR A 179 9.43 -5.28 -7.19
C TYR A 179 7.96 -4.89 -7.16
N LEU A 180 7.16 -5.70 -6.47
CA LEU A 180 5.83 -5.31 -5.99
C LEU A 180 5.94 -4.91 -4.52
N ILE A 181 5.29 -3.83 -4.17
CA ILE A 181 5.03 -3.42 -2.80
C ILE A 181 3.54 -3.65 -2.56
N ILE A 182 3.23 -4.53 -1.64
CA ILE A 182 1.88 -5.00 -1.37
C ILE A 182 1.55 -4.66 0.08
N PHE A 183 0.36 -4.09 0.31
CA PHE A 183 -0.18 -3.88 1.64
C PHE A 183 -1.51 -4.60 1.77
N TYR A 184 -1.77 -5.14 2.94
CA TYR A 184 -3.05 -5.74 3.27
C TYR A 184 -3.38 -5.59 4.75
N ILE A 185 -4.67 -5.65 5.04
CA ILE A 185 -5.18 -5.66 6.41
C ILE A 185 -5.62 -7.08 6.73
N ASP A 186 -4.98 -7.68 7.74
CA ASP A 186 -5.32 -9.02 8.21
C ASP A 186 -6.65 -9.00 8.97
N GLY A 187 -7.69 -9.56 8.36
CA GLY A 187 -9.02 -9.65 8.97
C GLY A 187 -9.08 -10.48 10.24
N ASN A 188 -8.09 -11.36 10.48
CA ASN A 188 -8.03 -12.14 11.73
C ASN A 188 -7.53 -11.31 12.92
N LYS A 189 -6.88 -10.16 12.65
CA LYS A 189 -6.33 -9.23 13.65
C LYS A 189 -7.05 -7.88 13.67
N ALA A 190 -7.90 -7.63 12.71
CA ALA A 190 -8.71 -6.43 12.62
C ALA A 190 -10.07 -6.62 13.30
N ASN A 191 -10.65 -5.51 13.75
CA ASN A 191 -12.02 -5.45 14.25
C ASN A 191 -12.72 -4.23 13.64
N ASP A 192 -13.98 -3.98 14.00
CA ASP A 192 -14.80 -2.90 13.45
C ASP A 192 -14.23 -1.49 13.74
N ASP A 193 -13.29 -1.36 14.69
CA ASP A 193 -12.67 -0.06 15.03
C ASP A 193 -11.79 0.50 13.89
N ILE A 194 -11.42 -0.32 12.91
CA ILE A 194 -10.62 0.11 11.75
C ILE A 194 -11.46 0.71 10.63
N ASP A 195 -12.77 0.51 10.68
CA ASP A 195 -13.67 1.01 9.65
C ASP A 195 -13.62 2.54 9.55
N GLY A 196 -13.49 3.05 8.33
CA GLY A 196 -13.38 4.48 8.08
C GLY A 196 -12.08 5.15 8.55
N LYS A 197 -11.04 4.39 8.90
CA LYS A 197 -9.76 4.97 9.30
C LYS A 197 -8.87 5.23 8.09
N TYR A 198 -8.22 6.39 8.11
CA TYR A 198 -7.27 6.79 7.09
C TYR A 198 -5.86 6.31 7.43
N ILE A 199 -5.18 5.72 6.44
CA ILE A 199 -3.80 5.27 6.53
C ILE A 199 -3.01 5.95 5.42
N ASN A 200 -1.86 6.57 5.75
CA ASN A 200 -0.95 7.14 4.78
C ASN A 200 0.44 6.54 4.97
N ILE A 201 0.94 5.85 3.95
CA ILE A 201 2.28 5.28 3.92
C ILE A 201 2.93 5.64 2.58
N ASP A 202 4.13 6.21 2.67
CA ASP A 202 4.98 6.49 1.52
C ASP A 202 6.06 5.42 1.41
N ALA A 203 6.39 5.02 0.18
CA ALA A 203 7.58 4.23 -0.10
C ALA A 203 8.72 5.15 -0.53
N LYS A 204 9.83 5.13 0.19
CA LYS A 204 11.07 5.85 -0.17
C LYS A 204 12.10 4.83 -0.64
N VAL A 205 12.74 5.16 -1.73
CA VAL A 205 13.77 4.30 -2.32
C VAL A 205 15.09 5.07 -2.36
N TYR A 206 16.11 4.45 -1.82
CA TYR A 206 17.46 5.00 -1.84
C TYR A 206 18.40 4.03 -2.51
N ALA A 207 19.44 4.57 -3.10
CA ALA A 207 20.60 3.76 -3.37
C ALA A 207 21.82 4.36 -2.70
N VAL A 208 22.56 3.51 -2.08
CA VAL A 208 23.79 3.87 -1.38
C VAL A 208 24.95 3.19 -2.08
N GLN A 209 25.99 3.95 -2.37
CA GLN A 209 27.24 3.39 -2.82
C GLN A 209 27.86 2.61 -1.66
N THR A 210 28.23 1.36 -1.93
CA THR A 210 28.97 0.53 -0.99
C THR A 210 30.41 0.35 -1.50
N SER A 211 31.36 0.39 -0.60
CA SER A 211 32.78 0.15 -0.88
C SER A 211 33.04 -1.33 -1.22
#